data_e34d9091ae6360fc8eb1aef31f20955c
#
_entry.id   e34d9091ae6360fc8eb1aef31f20955c
#
_cell.length_a   1.000
_cell.length_b   1.000
_cell.length_c   1.000
_cell.angle_alpha   90.00
_cell.angle_beta   90.00
_cell.angle_gamma   90.00
#
_symmetry.space_group_name_H-M   'P 1'
#
loop_
_entity.id
_entity.type
_entity.pdbx_description
1 polymer ?
#
loop_
_entity_poly.entity_id
_entity_poly.type
_entity_poly.pdbx_seq_one_letter_code
_entity_poly.pdbx_strand_id
1 'polypeptide(L)'
;GIEAGDRIAIILENTPEFVISYYACMRLGVVSVPINPSLTRREYEVILRDSVPKVVVTSYKVKEVRKDIPALVHAMVITIDDGGLDNYMQHEQPVQLPEANHVEDCTILYTSGTTGMPKGAILTHHNLFSNAKTFAEWMKITADDRALIVAPLSHIAAQTNLLNTTIVSGGYFYLLKRWESSKKTLQVMEEKDITFFFGPPTMYTYMLNEPNVENYQLKLKVAYTGASSLQKSIFKRWREVFGFEIVEGYGLTECSPVVSANPIDGQKKIGSVGLPITDVQVKIVNDQFEEVPVGEVGELVVKAPNVMKGYFNREKENQEAFYD
;
A
#
# COMPACT_ATOMS: atom_id res chain seq x y z
N GLY A 1 -28.18 0.10 -9.08
CA GLY A 1 -26.91 0.39 -9.71
C GLY A 1 -25.88 0.86 -8.68
N ILE A 2 -24.65 0.93 -9.10
CA ILE A 2 -23.54 1.53 -8.35
C ILE A 2 -23.42 2.98 -8.83
N GLU A 3 -23.26 3.90 -7.91
CA GLU A 3 -23.12 5.34 -8.17
C GLU A 3 -21.82 5.88 -7.58
N ALA A 4 -21.35 7.02 -8.06
CA ALA A 4 -20.16 7.69 -7.53
C ALA A 4 -20.29 7.89 -5.99
N GLY A 5 -19.21 7.64 -5.27
CA GLY A 5 -19.17 7.68 -3.79
C GLY A 5 -19.67 6.39 -3.10
N ASP A 6 -20.24 5.43 -3.82
CA ASP A 6 -20.52 4.12 -3.26
C ASP A 6 -19.23 3.37 -2.91
N ARG A 7 -19.29 2.41 -1.99
CA ARG A 7 -18.14 1.62 -1.56
C ARG A 7 -18.21 0.22 -2.15
N ILE A 8 -17.04 -0.25 -2.60
CA ILE A 8 -16.81 -1.64 -3.03
C ILE A 8 -15.71 -2.24 -2.17
N ALA A 9 -16.04 -3.28 -1.41
CA ALA A 9 -15.05 -4.03 -0.65
C ALA A 9 -14.31 -5.01 -1.58
N ILE A 10 -12.98 -5.01 -1.53
CA ILE A 10 -12.10 -5.92 -2.29
C ILE A 10 -11.39 -6.82 -1.28
N ILE A 11 -11.81 -8.08 -1.21
CA ILE A 11 -11.30 -9.06 -0.24
C ILE A 11 -10.58 -10.16 -1.02
N LEU A 12 -9.41 -9.84 -1.53
CA LEU A 12 -8.61 -10.70 -2.40
C LEU A 12 -7.15 -10.73 -1.96
N GLU A 13 -6.48 -11.85 -2.22
CA GLU A 13 -5.01 -11.90 -2.24
C GLU A 13 -4.49 -11.07 -3.43
N ASN A 14 -3.15 -10.99 -3.62
CA ASN A 14 -2.58 -10.29 -4.76
C ASN A 14 -2.88 -11.06 -6.06
N THR A 15 -3.94 -10.67 -6.74
CA THR A 15 -4.38 -11.26 -8.01
C THR A 15 -4.63 -10.17 -9.05
N PRO A 16 -4.63 -10.50 -10.36
CA PRO A 16 -5.01 -9.54 -11.39
C PRO A 16 -6.38 -8.91 -11.15
N GLU A 17 -7.34 -9.69 -10.62
CA GLU A 17 -8.69 -9.24 -10.33
C GLU A 17 -8.74 -8.20 -9.21
N PHE A 18 -7.80 -8.26 -8.23
CA PHE A 18 -7.65 -7.19 -7.25
C PHE A 18 -7.30 -5.89 -7.96
N VAL A 19 -6.30 -5.91 -8.84
CA VAL A 19 -5.82 -4.74 -9.58
C VAL A 19 -6.92 -4.17 -10.47
N ILE A 20 -7.60 -5.04 -11.24
CA ILE A 20 -8.72 -4.65 -12.11
C ILE A 20 -9.83 -3.99 -11.28
N SER A 21 -10.26 -4.62 -10.18
CA SER A 21 -11.32 -4.08 -9.31
C SER A 21 -10.93 -2.75 -8.69
N TYR A 22 -9.68 -2.61 -8.24
CA TYR A 22 -9.16 -1.38 -7.66
C TYR A 22 -9.19 -0.20 -8.64
N TYR A 23 -8.67 -0.38 -9.85
CA TYR A 23 -8.69 0.67 -10.86
C TYR A 23 -10.08 0.88 -11.49
N ALA A 24 -10.94 -0.14 -11.52
CA ALA A 24 -12.32 0.03 -11.92
C ALA A 24 -13.07 0.94 -10.94
N CYS A 25 -12.87 0.77 -9.62
CA CYS A 25 -13.42 1.70 -8.63
C CYS A 25 -12.99 3.13 -8.90
N MET A 26 -11.69 3.36 -9.08
CA MET A 26 -11.16 4.68 -9.38
C MET A 26 -11.78 5.29 -10.64
N ARG A 27 -11.95 4.49 -11.68
CA ARG A 27 -12.47 4.94 -12.97
C ARG A 27 -13.97 5.25 -12.96
N LEU A 28 -14.71 4.62 -12.05
CA LEU A 28 -16.15 4.81 -11.86
C LEU A 28 -16.50 5.86 -10.80
N GLY A 29 -15.52 6.50 -10.17
CA GLY A 29 -15.75 7.41 -9.03
C GLY A 29 -16.30 6.71 -7.79
N VAL A 30 -16.03 5.41 -7.66
CA VAL A 30 -16.48 4.55 -6.56
C VAL A 30 -15.34 4.36 -5.57
N VAL A 31 -15.63 4.34 -4.29
CA VAL A 31 -14.62 4.22 -3.24
C VAL A 31 -14.26 2.75 -3.01
N SER A 32 -13.01 2.38 -3.26
CA SER A 32 -12.52 1.05 -2.94
C SER A 32 -12.28 0.89 -1.43
N VAL A 33 -12.60 -0.29 -0.90
CA VAL A 33 -12.31 -0.68 0.49
C VAL A 33 -11.52 -2.00 0.44
N PRO A 34 -10.20 -1.92 0.25
CA PRO A 34 -9.33 -3.09 0.26
C PRO A 34 -9.24 -3.70 1.65
N ILE A 35 -9.52 -4.99 1.76
CA ILE A 35 -9.55 -5.71 3.02
C ILE A 35 -8.64 -6.94 2.94
N ASN A 36 -7.75 -7.09 3.91
CA ASN A 36 -6.85 -8.23 3.96
C ASN A 36 -7.65 -9.54 4.20
N PRO A 37 -7.56 -10.54 3.31
CA PRO A 37 -8.26 -11.81 3.49
C PRO A 37 -7.83 -12.61 4.74
N SER A 38 -6.74 -12.24 5.40
CA SER A 38 -6.25 -12.89 6.62
C SER A 38 -6.77 -12.30 7.93
N LEU A 39 -7.57 -11.21 7.88
CA LEU A 39 -8.13 -10.59 9.08
C LEU A 39 -9.04 -11.55 9.87
N THR A 40 -9.15 -11.31 11.17
CA THR A 40 -10.08 -12.03 12.04
C THR A 40 -11.53 -11.68 11.71
N ARG A 41 -12.47 -12.55 12.12
CA ARG A 41 -13.90 -12.30 11.95
C ARG A 41 -14.33 -10.95 12.54
N ARG A 42 -13.85 -10.63 13.74
CA ARG A 42 -14.19 -9.37 14.43
C ARG A 42 -13.75 -8.14 13.63
N GLU A 43 -12.55 -8.17 13.07
CA GLU A 43 -12.04 -7.07 12.23
C GLU A 43 -12.87 -6.93 10.96
N TYR A 44 -13.23 -8.03 10.31
CA TYR A 44 -14.13 -8.02 9.16
C TYR A 44 -15.48 -7.40 9.48
N GLU A 45 -16.10 -7.82 10.59
CA GLU A 45 -17.40 -7.30 11.00
C GLU A 45 -17.36 -5.79 11.20
N VAL A 46 -16.32 -5.29 11.85
CA VAL A 46 -16.11 -3.85 12.07
C VAL A 46 -16.00 -3.11 10.74
N ILE A 47 -15.11 -3.56 9.86
CA ILE A 47 -14.83 -2.88 8.60
C ILE A 47 -16.06 -2.90 7.69
N LEU A 48 -16.72 -4.03 7.54
CA LEU A 48 -17.89 -4.15 6.66
C LEU A 48 -19.11 -3.38 7.18
N ARG A 49 -19.33 -3.36 8.51
CA ARG A 49 -20.40 -2.56 9.12
C ARG A 49 -20.15 -1.06 9.05
N ASP A 50 -18.89 -0.63 9.16
CA ASP A 50 -18.54 0.78 9.10
C ASP A 50 -18.56 1.30 7.66
N SER A 51 -17.95 0.57 6.72
CA SER A 51 -17.88 0.98 5.31
C SER A 51 -19.18 0.78 4.51
N VAL A 52 -20.06 -0.11 4.95
CA VAL A 52 -21.36 -0.44 4.29
C VAL A 52 -21.19 -0.55 2.76
N PRO A 53 -20.41 -1.51 2.23
CA PRO A 53 -20.17 -1.62 0.80
C PRO A 53 -21.43 -2.11 0.07
N LYS A 54 -21.68 -1.59 -1.14
CA LYS A 54 -22.75 -2.09 -2.04
C LYS A 54 -22.36 -3.38 -2.76
N VAL A 55 -21.06 -3.57 -2.98
CA VAL A 55 -20.51 -4.77 -3.62
C VAL A 55 -19.32 -5.29 -2.83
N VAL A 56 -19.18 -6.59 -2.77
CA VAL A 56 -18.01 -7.29 -2.22
C VAL A 56 -17.42 -8.16 -3.32
N VAL A 57 -16.19 -7.88 -3.73
CA VAL A 57 -15.41 -8.72 -4.65
C VAL A 57 -14.53 -9.64 -3.82
N THR A 58 -14.66 -10.96 -4.00
CA THR A 58 -13.94 -11.94 -3.17
C THR A 58 -13.67 -13.24 -3.94
N SER A 59 -13.02 -14.22 -3.31
CA SER A 59 -12.82 -15.58 -3.84
C SER A 59 -13.62 -16.60 -3.03
N TYR A 60 -13.86 -17.78 -3.60
CA TYR A 60 -14.54 -18.88 -2.89
C TYR A 60 -13.84 -19.26 -1.60
N LYS A 61 -12.50 -19.28 -1.61
CA LYS A 61 -11.72 -19.57 -0.41
C LYS A 61 -12.04 -18.61 0.73
N VAL A 62 -12.11 -17.32 0.43
CA VAL A 62 -12.48 -16.30 1.43
C VAL A 62 -13.93 -16.41 1.81
N LYS A 63 -14.83 -16.62 0.83
CA LYS A 63 -16.27 -16.81 1.06
C LYS A 63 -16.55 -18.03 1.93
N GLU A 64 -15.86 -19.16 1.71
CA GLU A 64 -15.98 -20.35 2.56
C GLU A 64 -15.56 -20.10 4.02
N VAL A 65 -14.47 -19.37 4.21
CA VAL A 65 -14.01 -18.96 5.55
C VAL A 65 -14.94 -17.92 6.18
N ARG A 66 -15.61 -17.09 5.34
CA ARG A 66 -16.45 -15.96 5.75
C ARG A 66 -17.89 -16.10 5.24
N LYS A 67 -18.50 -17.28 5.48
CA LYS A 67 -19.89 -17.61 5.07
C LYS A 67 -20.93 -16.59 5.54
N ASP A 68 -20.60 -15.82 6.55
CA ASP A 68 -21.42 -14.78 7.15
C ASP A 68 -21.29 -13.41 6.47
N ILE A 69 -20.35 -13.20 5.50
CA ILE A 69 -20.22 -11.92 4.79
C ILE A 69 -21.58 -11.45 4.22
N PRO A 70 -22.36 -12.30 3.51
CA PRO A 70 -23.67 -11.88 3.01
C PRO A 70 -24.67 -11.47 4.09
N ALA A 71 -24.54 -12.00 5.31
CA ALA A 71 -25.38 -11.63 6.44
C ALA A 71 -24.91 -10.36 7.16
N LEU A 72 -23.65 -9.99 6.99
CA LEU A 72 -23.07 -8.78 7.59
C LEU A 72 -23.40 -7.51 6.81
N VAL A 73 -23.53 -7.63 5.50
CA VAL A 73 -23.79 -6.51 4.60
C VAL A 73 -24.83 -6.90 3.55
N HIS A 74 -25.78 -5.99 3.27
CA HIS A 74 -26.75 -6.14 2.20
C HIS A 74 -26.09 -5.80 0.84
N ALA A 75 -24.99 -6.49 0.50
CA ALA A 75 -24.18 -6.24 -0.67
C ALA A 75 -24.30 -7.37 -1.70
N MET A 76 -24.14 -7.02 -2.97
CA MET A 76 -23.90 -8.02 -4.01
C MET A 76 -22.50 -8.62 -3.83
N VAL A 77 -22.41 -9.94 -3.80
CA VAL A 77 -21.11 -10.64 -3.67
C VAL A 77 -20.69 -11.20 -5.03
N ILE A 78 -19.58 -10.72 -5.54
CA ILE A 78 -18.93 -11.19 -6.76
C ILE A 78 -17.76 -12.09 -6.36
N THR A 79 -17.75 -13.34 -6.83
CA THR A 79 -16.61 -14.25 -6.65
C THR A 79 -15.81 -14.34 -7.93
N ILE A 80 -14.47 -14.27 -7.80
CA ILE A 80 -13.57 -14.30 -8.96
C ILE A 80 -13.22 -15.71 -9.45
N ASP A 81 -13.58 -16.74 -8.70
CA ASP A 81 -13.43 -18.14 -9.11
C ASP A 81 -14.46 -18.48 -10.20
N ASP A 82 -14.30 -19.54 -10.96
CA ASP A 82 -15.22 -19.97 -12.05
C ASP A 82 -15.38 -18.97 -13.21
N GLY A 83 -14.26 -18.45 -13.71
CA GLY A 83 -14.24 -17.46 -14.80
C GLY A 83 -14.46 -16.03 -14.35
N GLY A 84 -14.64 -15.81 -13.05
CA GLY A 84 -14.54 -14.57 -12.32
C GLY A 84 -15.08 -13.33 -13.02
N LEU A 85 -14.22 -12.33 -13.12
CA LEU A 85 -14.56 -11.08 -13.80
C LEU A 85 -14.83 -11.23 -15.29
N ASP A 86 -14.30 -12.28 -15.95
CA ASP A 86 -14.49 -12.51 -17.39
C ASP A 86 -15.97 -12.67 -17.74
N ASN A 87 -16.76 -13.26 -16.85
CA ASN A 87 -18.22 -13.37 -17.05
C ASN A 87 -18.92 -11.99 -17.07
N TYR A 88 -18.30 -10.99 -16.44
CA TYR A 88 -18.82 -9.61 -16.43
C TYR A 88 -18.19 -8.73 -17.51
N MET A 89 -17.01 -9.10 -18.02
CA MET A 89 -16.29 -8.36 -19.05
C MET A 89 -16.85 -8.59 -20.47
N GLN A 90 -17.75 -9.55 -20.65
CA GLN A 90 -18.37 -9.86 -21.95
C GLN A 90 -19.45 -8.87 -22.40
N HIS A 91 -19.72 -7.82 -21.63
CA HIS A 91 -20.70 -6.81 -22.01
C HIS A 91 -20.04 -5.74 -22.91
N GLU A 92 -20.32 -5.84 -24.22
CA GLU A 92 -19.78 -4.96 -25.27
C GLU A 92 -20.36 -3.51 -25.26
N GLN A 93 -21.20 -3.15 -24.32
CA GLN A 93 -21.75 -1.79 -24.30
C GLN A 93 -20.79 -0.80 -23.65
N PRO A 94 -20.38 0.25 -24.37
CA PRO A 94 -19.56 1.30 -23.78
C PRO A 94 -20.32 1.99 -22.66
N VAL A 95 -19.81 1.91 -21.44
CA VAL A 95 -20.32 2.66 -20.31
C VAL A 95 -19.78 4.07 -20.38
N GLN A 96 -20.66 5.07 -20.29
CA GLN A 96 -20.21 6.45 -20.13
C GLN A 96 -19.55 6.57 -18.74
N LEU A 97 -18.24 6.78 -18.76
CA LEU A 97 -17.47 6.93 -17.53
C LEU A 97 -17.59 8.37 -17.02
N PRO A 98 -17.71 8.58 -15.70
CA PRO A 98 -17.70 9.91 -15.12
C PRO A 98 -16.36 10.62 -15.42
N GLU A 99 -16.38 11.94 -15.44
CA GLU A 99 -15.15 12.71 -15.39
C GLU A 99 -14.45 12.49 -14.05
N ALA A 100 -13.14 12.22 -14.09
CA ALA A 100 -12.37 12.02 -12.89
C ALA A 100 -12.18 13.33 -12.13
N ASN A 101 -12.59 13.36 -10.87
CA ASN A 101 -12.33 14.48 -9.97
C ASN A 101 -11.25 14.07 -8.95
N HIS A 102 -10.12 14.75 -9.00
CA HIS A 102 -8.93 14.39 -8.20
C HIS A 102 -9.10 14.60 -6.68
N VAL A 103 -10.08 15.37 -6.25
CA VAL A 103 -10.36 15.60 -4.81
C VAL A 103 -11.40 14.65 -4.24
N GLU A 104 -12.02 13.80 -5.07
CA GLU A 104 -12.97 12.80 -4.61
C GLU A 104 -12.30 11.64 -3.88
N ASP A 105 -13.06 11.03 -2.99
CA ASP A 105 -12.64 9.87 -2.21
C ASP A 105 -12.39 8.70 -3.17
N CYS A 106 -11.22 8.09 -3.06
CA CYS A 106 -10.75 7.03 -3.95
C CYS A 106 -10.70 5.68 -3.25
N THR A 107 -10.20 5.68 -2.02
CA THR A 107 -10.09 4.46 -1.21
C THR A 107 -10.23 4.77 0.26
N ILE A 108 -10.80 3.82 1.02
CA ILE A 108 -10.79 3.82 2.47
C ILE A 108 -9.94 2.64 2.93
N LEU A 109 -8.82 2.92 3.56
CA LEU A 109 -7.91 1.91 4.09
C LEU A 109 -7.99 1.85 5.59
N TYR A 110 -8.37 0.69 6.11
CA TYR A 110 -8.50 0.47 7.55
C TYR A 110 -7.17 0.13 8.19
N THR A 111 -6.81 0.90 9.21
CA THR A 111 -5.60 0.69 10.03
C THR A 111 -5.98 0.11 11.39
N SER A 112 -5.11 -0.70 11.98
CA SER A 112 -5.22 -1.12 13.37
C SER A 112 -4.91 0.08 14.27
N GLY A 113 -5.94 0.86 14.63
CA GLY A 113 -5.76 2.01 15.52
C GLY A 113 -5.13 1.61 16.86
N THR A 114 -4.40 2.53 17.48
CA THR A 114 -3.81 2.37 18.83
C THR A 114 -4.85 2.03 19.90
N THR A 115 -6.12 2.35 19.65
CA THR A 115 -7.28 2.05 20.53
C THR A 115 -7.89 0.67 20.28
N GLY A 116 -7.34 -0.14 19.38
CA GLY A 116 -7.75 -1.53 19.13
C GLY A 116 -8.93 -1.72 18.17
N MET A 117 -9.60 -0.64 17.73
CA MET A 117 -10.65 -0.70 16.70
C MET A 117 -10.13 -0.13 15.37
N PRO A 118 -10.33 -0.82 14.23
CA PRO A 118 -9.89 -0.31 12.95
C PRO A 118 -10.51 1.05 12.61
N LYS A 119 -9.68 1.98 12.11
CA LYS A 119 -10.10 3.29 11.59
C LYS A 119 -9.84 3.34 10.09
N GLY A 120 -10.82 3.76 9.30
CA GLY A 120 -10.70 3.89 7.84
C GLY A 120 -10.14 5.26 7.44
N ALA A 121 -8.90 5.32 6.98
CA ALA A 121 -8.33 6.54 6.40
C ALA A 121 -8.89 6.76 4.99
N ILE A 122 -9.48 7.93 4.74
CA ILE A 122 -10.02 8.31 3.43
C ILE A 122 -8.89 8.95 2.61
N LEU A 123 -8.54 8.31 1.50
CA LEU A 123 -7.54 8.81 0.58
C LEU A 123 -8.21 9.20 -0.75
N THR A 124 -7.90 10.40 -1.23
CA THR A 124 -8.39 10.92 -2.49
C THR A 124 -7.49 10.46 -3.66
N HIS A 125 -7.96 10.61 -4.90
CA HIS A 125 -7.13 10.41 -6.09
C HIS A 125 -5.86 11.26 -6.04
N HIS A 126 -5.98 12.51 -5.55
CA HIS A 126 -4.85 13.43 -5.43
C HIS A 126 -3.80 12.91 -4.42
N ASN A 127 -4.26 12.43 -3.26
CA ASN A 127 -3.35 11.90 -2.24
C ASN A 127 -2.50 10.74 -2.79
N LEU A 128 -3.16 9.76 -3.41
CA LEU A 128 -2.50 8.56 -3.96
C LEU A 128 -1.57 8.90 -5.13
N PHE A 129 -2.04 9.73 -6.07
CA PHE A 129 -1.27 10.09 -7.26
C PHE A 129 -0.05 10.94 -6.91
N SER A 130 -0.21 11.97 -6.06
CA SER A 130 0.91 12.82 -5.65
C SER A 130 2.01 12.01 -4.96
N ASN A 131 1.64 11.11 -4.02
CA ASN A 131 2.62 10.29 -3.34
C ASN A 131 3.30 9.28 -4.28
N ALA A 132 2.55 8.59 -5.14
CA ALA A 132 3.09 7.66 -6.11
C ALA A 132 4.08 8.33 -7.07
N LYS A 133 3.72 9.51 -7.60
CA LYS A 133 4.56 10.31 -8.51
C LYS A 133 5.83 10.77 -7.81
N THR A 134 5.69 11.42 -6.66
CA THR A 134 6.83 11.96 -5.90
C THR A 134 7.78 10.83 -5.46
N PHE A 135 7.24 9.69 -5.03
CA PHE A 135 8.05 8.54 -4.66
C PHE A 135 8.75 7.92 -5.88
N ALA A 136 8.09 7.86 -7.05
CA ALA A 136 8.72 7.43 -8.30
C ALA A 136 9.93 8.32 -8.67
N GLU A 137 9.76 9.63 -8.59
CA GLU A 137 10.83 10.60 -8.85
C GLU A 137 11.97 10.46 -7.84
N TRP A 138 11.65 10.33 -6.53
CA TRP A 138 12.62 10.16 -5.46
C TRP A 138 13.47 8.89 -5.62
N MET A 139 12.84 7.78 -6.00
CA MET A 139 13.49 6.50 -6.24
C MET A 139 13.96 6.31 -7.68
N LYS A 140 13.74 7.32 -8.56
CA LYS A 140 14.08 7.28 -9.98
C LYS A 140 13.47 6.09 -10.72
N ILE A 141 12.26 5.69 -10.36
CA ILE A 141 11.52 4.62 -11.05
C ILE A 141 11.09 5.13 -12.42
N THR A 142 11.27 4.29 -13.44
CA THR A 142 11.00 4.60 -14.85
C THR A 142 10.18 3.48 -15.52
N ALA A 143 9.85 3.65 -16.79
CA ALA A 143 9.14 2.66 -17.59
C ALA A 143 9.93 1.33 -17.78
N ASP A 144 11.24 1.35 -17.60
CA ASP A 144 12.09 0.14 -17.69
C ASP A 144 12.09 -0.69 -16.40
N ASP A 145 11.53 -0.15 -15.32
CA ASP A 145 11.58 -0.81 -14.02
C ASP A 145 10.50 -1.89 -13.88
N ARG A 146 10.86 -2.94 -13.16
CA ARG A 146 10.09 -4.16 -12.91
C ARG A 146 9.90 -4.36 -11.42
N ALA A 147 8.70 -4.10 -10.95
CA ALA A 147 8.38 -4.29 -9.55
C ALA A 147 7.97 -5.73 -9.24
N LEU A 148 8.33 -6.23 -8.06
CA LEU A 148 7.76 -7.46 -7.51
C LEU A 148 6.83 -7.13 -6.35
N ILE A 149 5.55 -7.43 -6.51
CA ILE A 149 4.52 -7.22 -5.49
C ILE A 149 4.26 -8.55 -4.77
N VAL A 150 4.71 -8.64 -3.52
CA VAL A 150 4.49 -9.78 -2.65
C VAL A 150 3.80 -9.38 -1.34
N ALA A 151 4.00 -8.13 -0.90
CA ALA A 151 3.25 -7.54 0.19
C ALA A 151 1.78 -7.41 -0.18
N PRO A 152 0.83 -7.59 0.78
CA PRO A 152 -0.60 -7.56 0.47
C PRO A 152 -1.05 -6.24 -0.16
N LEU A 153 -1.73 -6.29 -1.30
CA LEU A 153 -2.31 -5.12 -1.97
C LEU A 153 -3.44 -4.45 -1.16
N SER A 154 -3.93 -5.09 -0.13
CA SER A 154 -4.80 -4.47 0.86
C SER A 154 -4.08 -3.51 1.81
N HIS A 155 -2.75 -3.42 1.74
CA HIS A 155 -1.93 -2.50 2.52
C HIS A 155 -1.41 -1.36 1.65
N ILE A 156 -1.48 -0.12 2.14
CA ILE A 156 -1.13 1.08 1.39
C ILE A 156 0.29 1.05 0.79
N ALA A 157 1.25 0.48 1.50
CA ALA A 157 2.62 0.40 1.01
C ALA A 157 2.73 -0.44 -0.28
N ALA A 158 2.01 -1.57 -0.38
CA ALA A 158 1.98 -2.35 -1.61
C ALA A 158 1.19 -1.64 -2.72
N GLN A 159 0.09 -0.98 -2.37
CA GLN A 159 -0.71 -0.21 -3.34
C GLN A 159 0.07 0.97 -3.91
N THR A 160 0.61 1.84 -3.06
CA THR A 160 1.23 3.08 -3.55
C THR A 160 2.70 2.86 -3.91
N ASN A 161 3.53 2.32 -2.98
CA ASN A 161 4.96 2.21 -3.26
C ASN A 161 5.30 1.26 -4.40
N LEU A 162 4.49 0.22 -4.62
CA LEU A 162 4.73 -0.72 -5.72
C LEU A 162 3.75 -0.53 -6.88
N LEU A 163 2.45 -0.76 -6.66
CA LEU A 163 1.48 -0.80 -7.75
C LEU A 163 1.32 0.59 -8.40
N ASN A 164 0.87 1.61 -7.65
CA ASN A 164 0.58 2.93 -8.21
C ASN A 164 1.86 3.60 -8.73
N THR A 165 2.99 3.50 -8.00
CA THR A 165 4.30 4.04 -8.43
C THR A 165 4.74 3.44 -9.76
N THR A 166 4.64 2.13 -9.91
CA THR A 166 5.03 1.45 -11.15
C THR A 166 4.15 1.86 -12.32
N ILE A 167 2.82 1.96 -12.12
CA ILE A 167 1.89 2.37 -13.18
C ILE A 167 2.10 3.83 -13.58
N VAL A 168 2.26 4.73 -12.63
CA VAL A 168 2.54 6.17 -12.92
C VAL A 168 3.83 6.34 -13.69
N SER A 169 4.83 5.49 -13.45
CA SER A 169 6.12 5.50 -14.16
C SER A 169 6.09 4.81 -15.52
N GLY A 170 4.98 4.16 -15.89
CA GLY A 170 4.87 3.37 -17.13
C GLY A 170 5.59 2.04 -17.09
N GLY A 171 6.08 1.61 -15.94
CA GLY A 171 6.74 0.32 -15.71
C GLY A 171 5.75 -0.83 -15.61
N TYR A 172 6.25 -2.00 -15.27
CA TYR A 172 5.41 -3.17 -15.09
C TYR A 172 5.78 -3.94 -13.82
N PHE A 173 4.86 -4.80 -13.37
CA PHE A 173 5.02 -5.54 -12.12
C PHE A 173 4.64 -6.99 -12.27
N TYR A 174 5.25 -7.81 -11.43
CA TYR A 174 4.90 -9.21 -11.23
C TYR A 174 4.18 -9.36 -9.89
N LEU A 175 3.09 -10.13 -9.89
CA LEU A 175 2.33 -10.44 -8.68
C LEU A 175 2.71 -11.82 -8.16
N LEU A 176 3.17 -11.88 -6.92
CA LEU A 176 3.08 -13.10 -6.12
C LEU A 176 1.82 -13.01 -5.25
N LYS A 177 1.01 -14.04 -5.32
CA LYS A 177 -0.28 -14.09 -4.64
C LYS A 177 -0.18 -13.74 -3.16
N ARG A 178 0.92 -14.18 -2.53
CA ARG A 178 1.31 -13.90 -1.15
C ARG A 178 2.79 -14.25 -0.94
N TRP A 179 3.33 -13.91 0.20
CA TRP A 179 4.61 -14.43 0.63
C TRP A 179 4.49 -15.94 0.92
N GLU A 180 5.19 -16.75 0.14
CA GLU A 180 5.24 -18.21 0.30
C GLU A 180 6.55 -18.65 0.95
N SER A 181 7.68 -18.18 0.44
CA SER A 181 9.01 -18.45 0.97
C SER A 181 10.05 -17.46 0.43
N SER A 182 11.19 -17.35 1.13
CA SER A 182 12.36 -16.62 0.66
C SER A 182 12.87 -17.14 -0.66
N LYS A 183 13.00 -18.46 -0.77
CA LYS A 183 13.45 -19.14 -1.99
C LYS A 183 12.62 -18.75 -3.22
N LYS A 184 11.29 -18.83 -3.11
CA LYS A 184 10.40 -18.48 -4.23
C LYS A 184 10.53 -17.02 -4.62
N THR A 185 10.64 -16.12 -3.64
CA THR A 185 10.78 -14.68 -3.88
C THR A 185 12.09 -14.35 -4.57
N LEU A 186 13.21 -14.89 -4.08
CA LEU A 186 14.54 -14.71 -4.69
C LEU A 186 14.60 -15.28 -6.12
N GLN A 187 14.03 -16.46 -6.34
CA GLN A 187 13.94 -17.06 -7.67
C GLN A 187 13.17 -16.16 -8.65
N VAL A 188 12.02 -15.62 -8.26
CA VAL A 188 11.25 -14.72 -9.12
C VAL A 188 12.01 -13.41 -9.36
N MET A 189 12.68 -12.86 -8.34
CA MET A 189 13.51 -11.66 -8.51
C MET A 189 14.59 -11.87 -9.57
N GLU A 190 15.26 -13.01 -9.56
CA GLU A 190 16.31 -13.35 -10.52
C GLU A 190 15.72 -13.66 -11.91
N GLU A 191 14.75 -14.60 -12.02
CA GLU A 191 14.16 -15.05 -13.28
C GLU A 191 13.45 -13.93 -14.05
N LYS A 192 12.90 -12.93 -13.35
CA LYS A 192 12.15 -11.82 -13.94
C LYS A 192 12.92 -10.52 -14.00
N ASP A 193 14.20 -10.56 -13.67
CA ASP A 193 15.07 -9.36 -13.64
C ASP A 193 14.41 -8.21 -12.87
N ILE A 194 13.89 -8.48 -11.67
CA ILE A 194 13.22 -7.47 -10.86
C ILE A 194 14.19 -6.36 -10.47
N THR A 195 13.77 -5.11 -10.69
CA THR A 195 14.57 -3.92 -10.38
C THR A 195 14.06 -3.15 -9.16
N PHE A 196 12.80 -3.38 -8.79
CA PHE A 196 12.16 -2.68 -7.69
C PHE A 196 11.40 -3.65 -6.76
N PHE A 197 11.75 -3.60 -5.48
CA PHE A 197 11.13 -4.42 -4.44
C PHE A 197 10.90 -3.62 -3.17
N PHE A 198 9.72 -3.79 -2.57
CA PHE A 198 9.40 -3.37 -1.21
C PHE A 198 9.06 -4.57 -0.35
N GLY A 199 9.66 -4.62 0.84
CA GLY A 199 9.31 -5.56 1.89
C GLY A 199 9.66 -5.03 3.27
N PRO A 200 8.94 -5.43 4.35
CA PRO A 200 9.33 -5.11 5.71
C PRO A 200 10.69 -5.75 6.03
N PRO A 201 11.44 -5.24 7.03
CA PRO A 201 12.77 -5.75 7.41
C PRO A 201 12.81 -7.26 7.65
N THR A 202 11.71 -7.85 8.12
CA THR A 202 11.61 -9.30 8.34
C THR A 202 11.73 -10.11 7.05
N MET A 203 11.21 -9.63 5.92
CA MET A 203 11.38 -10.29 4.62
C MET A 203 12.86 -10.32 4.20
N TYR A 204 13.57 -9.22 4.37
CA TYR A 204 15.02 -9.15 4.10
C TYR A 204 15.80 -10.11 5.00
N THR A 205 15.42 -10.20 6.28
CA THR A 205 16.01 -11.15 7.22
C THR A 205 15.82 -12.59 6.76
N TYR A 206 14.60 -12.95 6.35
CA TYR A 206 14.30 -14.29 5.85
C TYR A 206 15.05 -14.60 4.55
N MET A 207 15.11 -13.68 3.61
CA MET A 207 15.86 -13.84 2.36
C MET A 207 17.35 -14.05 2.63
N LEU A 208 17.96 -13.29 3.53
CA LEU A 208 19.37 -13.44 3.91
C LEU A 208 19.67 -14.76 4.63
N ASN A 209 18.68 -15.42 5.19
CA ASN A 209 18.82 -16.73 5.84
C ASN A 209 18.52 -17.91 4.89
N GLU A 210 18.20 -17.64 3.62
CA GLU A 210 18.04 -18.68 2.61
C GLU A 210 19.39 -19.37 2.37
N PRO A 211 19.45 -20.72 2.34
CA PRO A 211 20.69 -21.43 2.00
C PRO A 211 21.25 -21.01 0.65
N ASN A 212 22.56 -20.75 0.57
CA ASN A 212 23.26 -20.32 -0.63
C ASN A 212 22.68 -19.04 -1.25
N VAL A 213 22.24 -18.11 -0.42
CA VAL A 213 21.65 -16.83 -0.86
C VAL A 213 22.60 -16.01 -1.74
N GLU A 214 23.91 -16.18 -1.55
CA GLU A 214 24.97 -15.56 -2.35
C GLU A 214 25.01 -16.01 -3.82
N ASN A 215 24.34 -17.09 -4.16
CA ASN A 215 24.28 -17.60 -5.54
C ASN A 215 23.24 -16.87 -6.39
N TYR A 216 22.26 -16.17 -5.78
CA TYR A 216 21.27 -15.41 -6.53
C TYR A 216 21.86 -14.13 -7.13
N GLN A 217 21.56 -13.89 -8.41
CA GLN A 217 22.03 -12.71 -9.16
C GLN A 217 20.89 -11.68 -9.27
N LEU A 218 20.71 -10.88 -8.22
CA LEU A 218 19.62 -9.90 -8.19
C LEU A 218 20.01 -8.62 -8.94
N LYS A 219 19.05 -8.02 -9.66
CA LYS A 219 19.20 -6.77 -10.43
C LYS A 219 18.44 -5.60 -9.79
N LEU A 220 18.23 -5.64 -8.49
CA LEU A 220 17.47 -4.58 -7.81
C LEU A 220 18.22 -3.23 -7.89
N LYS A 221 17.57 -2.27 -8.51
CA LYS A 221 17.91 -0.84 -8.46
C LYS A 221 17.41 -0.22 -7.16
N VAL A 222 16.22 -0.61 -6.73
CA VAL A 222 15.59 -0.16 -5.48
C VAL A 222 15.18 -1.36 -4.64
N ALA A 223 15.89 -1.56 -3.53
CA ALA A 223 15.49 -2.44 -2.44
C ALA A 223 14.95 -1.56 -1.31
N TYR A 224 13.63 -1.38 -1.21
CA TYR A 224 13.00 -0.45 -0.28
C TYR A 224 12.39 -1.17 0.92
N THR A 225 12.55 -0.60 2.10
CA THR A 225 11.97 -1.11 3.35
C THR A 225 11.35 -0.01 4.19
N GLY A 226 10.39 -0.38 5.01
CA GLY A 226 9.69 0.50 5.94
C GLY A 226 8.77 -0.30 6.86
N ALA A 227 7.80 0.36 7.47
CA ALA A 227 6.86 -0.16 8.46
C ALA A 227 7.48 -0.57 9.81
N SER A 228 8.77 -0.80 9.89
CA SER A 228 9.54 -0.98 11.12
C SER A 228 11.02 -0.68 10.87
N SER A 229 11.79 -0.45 11.94
CA SER A 229 13.20 -0.09 11.83
C SER A 229 14.06 -1.21 11.25
N LEU A 230 14.91 -0.88 10.30
CA LEU A 230 15.89 -1.79 9.72
C LEU A 230 17.09 -1.97 10.65
N GLN A 231 17.39 -3.20 11.03
CA GLN A 231 18.57 -3.49 11.83
C GLN A 231 19.87 -3.26 11.03
N LYS A 232 20.86 -2.62 11.65
CA LYS A 232 22.17 -2.34 11.02
C LYS A 232 22.87 -3.59 10.50
N SER A 233 22.71 -4.73 11.19
CA SER A 233 23.27 -6.02 10.77
C SER A 233 22.67 -6.51 9.46
N ILE A 234 21.35 -6.36 9.27
CA ILE A 234 20.63 -6.75 8.05
C ILE A 234 21.10 -5.87 6.88
N PHE A 235 21.15 -4.54 7.08
CA PHE A 235 21.64 -3.61 6.08
C PHE A 235 23.07 -3.98 5.59
N LYS A 236 24.00 -4.22 6.54
CA LYS A 236 25.39 -4.56 6.21
C LYS A 236 25.49 -5.90 5.47
N ARG A 237 24.85 -6.95 6.00
CA ARG A 237 24.88 -8.28 5.39
C ARG A 237 24.25 -8.29 3.99
N TRP A 238 23.15 -7.55 3.79
CA TRP A 238 22.53 -7.42 2.46
C TRP A 238 23.49 -6.81 1.45
N ARG A 239 24.16 -5.72 1.82
CA ARG A 239 25.19 -5.08 0.97
C ARG A 239 26.38 -6.01 0.70
N GLU A 240 26.82 -6.79 1.69
CA GLU A 240 27.91 -7.76 1.53
C GLU A 240 27.52 -8.89 0.56
N VAL A 241 26.29 -9.38 0.63
CA VAL A 241 25.80 -10.50 -0.21
C VAL A 241 25.51 -10.04 -1.64
N PHE A 242 24.79 -8.92 -1.81
CA PHE A 242 24.25 -8.52 -3.11
C PHE A 242 24.94 -7.29 -3.74
N GLY A 243 25.81 -6.59 -3.04
CA GLY A 243 26.57 -5.45 -3.56
C GLY A 243 25.81 -4.13 -3.65
N PHE A 244 24.55 -4.05 -3.23
CA PHE A 244 23.73 -2.83 -3.19
C PHE A 244 23.03 -2.66 -1.84
N GLU A 245 22.55 -1.45 -1.57
CA GLU A 245 22.02 -1.08 -0.27
C GLU A 245 20.50 -1.09 -0.22
N ILE A 246 19.95 -1.41 0.97
CA ILE A 246 18.53 -1.23 1.25
C ILE A 246 18.25 0.24 1.54
N VAL A 247 17.18 0.78 0.95
CA VAL A 247 16.67 2.13 1.22
C VAL A 247 15.60 2.04 2.29
N GLU A 248 15.86 2.65 3.45
CA GLU A 248 14.89 2.73 4.55
C GLU A 248 14.07 4.01 4.45
N GLY A 249 12.76 3.90 4.66
CA GLY A 249 11.85 5.04 4.71
C GLY A 249 10.76 4.90 5.77
N TYR A 250 10.02 5.98 5.95
CA TYR A 250 8.91 6.09 6.91
C TYR A 250 7.66 6.56 6.21
N GLY A 251 6.55 6.05 6.68
CA GLY A 251 5.22 6.44 6.23
C GLY A 251 4.13 5.77 7.03
N LEU A 252 2.92 6.25 6.81
CA LEU A 252 1.71 5.78 7.45
C LEU A 252 0.55 5.83 6.44
N THR A 253 -0.50 5.08 6.69
CA THR A 253 -1.66 5.03 5.78
C THR A 253 -2.26 6.41 5.57
N GLU A 254 -2.31 7.21 6.60
CA GLU A 254 -2.81 8.58 6.63
C GLU A 254 -2.00 9.55 5.75
N CYS A 255 -0.83 9.12 5.26
CA CYS A 255 0.02 9.89 4.35
C CYS A 255 0.25 9.20 2.98
N SER A 256 -0.52 8.19 2.60
CA SER A 256 -0.64 7.58 1.26
C SER A 256 0.55 6.82 0.63
N PRO A 257 1.57 6.27 1.28
CA PRO A 257 1.97 6.33 2.68
C PRO A 257 3.24 7.15 2.95
N VAL A 258 4.11 7.45 1.93
CA VAL A 258 5.51 7.87 2.14
C VAL A 258 5.60 9.31 2.63
N VAL A 259 6.26 9.49 3.75
CA VAL A 259 6.62 10.80 4.32
C VAL A 259 8.09 11.09 4.08
N SER A 260 8.97 10.12 4.36
CA SER A 260 10.40 10.28 4.20
C SER A 260 11.06 8.99 3.71
N ALA A 261 12.19 9.13 3.05
CA ALA A 261 13.03 8.01 2.64
C ALA A 261 14.50 8.44 2.51
N ASN A 262 15.43 7.52 2.74
CA ASN A 262 16.81 7.75 2.36
C ASN A 262 16.92 7.98 0.85
N PRO A 263 17.79 8.86 0.37
CA PRO A 263 17.95 9.12 -1.05
C PRO A 263 18.49 7.89 -1.79
N ILE A 264 18.01 7.68 -3.02
CA ILE A 264 18.54 6.58 -3.84
C ILE A 264 20.00 6.82 -4.21
N ASP A 265 20.34 8.05 -4.52
CA ASP A 265 21.72 8.48 -4.76
C ASP A 265 22.30 9.18 -3.52
N GLY A 266 23.59 8.98 -3.28
CA GLY A 266 24.29 9.61 -2.16
C GLY A 266 24.30 8.75 -0.90
N GLN A 267 24.61 9.40 0.21
CA GLN A 267 24.84 8.72 1.48
C GLN A 267 23.50 8.36 2.16
N LYS A 268 23.29 7.08 2.40
CA LYS A 268 22.21 6.58 3.23
C LYS A 268 22.64 6.58 4.70
N LYS A 269 21.79 7.12 5.56
CA LYS A 269 22.04 7.13 7.01
C LYS A 269 21.36 5.94 7.66
N ILE A 270 22.14 4.91 7.99
CA ILE A 270 21.63 3.67 8.63
C ILE A 270 20.97 3.99 9.96
N GLY A 271 19.74 3.49 10.16
CA GLY A 271 18.93 3.74 11.36
C GLY A 271 18.27 5.12 11.36
N SER A 272 18.14 5.71 10.17
CA SER A 272 17.34 6.91 9.91
C SER A 272 16.37 6.61 8.77
N VAL A 273 15.18 7.13 8.88
CA VAL A 273 14.13 7.07 7.85
C VAL A 273 14.36 8.05 6.69
N GLY A 274 15.51 8.72 6.67
CA GLY A 274 15.93 9.60 5.58
C GLY A 274 15.38 11.02 5.69
N LEU A 275 15.18 11.63 4.54
CA LEU A 275 14.70 12.99 4.38
C LEU A 275 13.23 12.99 3.94
N PRO A 276 12.45 14.03 4.24
CA PRO A 276 11.13 14.21 3.64
C PRO A 276 11.25 14.13 2.11
N ILE A 277 10.33 13.38 1.48
CA ILE A 277 10.30 13.33 0.00
C ILE A 277 9.76 14.66 -0.54
N THR A 278 9.88 14.89 -1.83
CA THR A 278 9.43 16.14 -2.47
C THR A 278 7.99 16.47 -2.09
N ASP A 279 7.67 17.74 -1.90
CA ASP A 279 6.36 18.29 -1.50
C ASP A 279 5.87 17.87 -0.09
N VAL A 280 6.66 17.16 0.69
CA VAL A 280 6.36 16.82 2.08
C VAL A 280 7.10 17.74 3.03
N GLN A 281 6.36 18.44 3.88
CA GLN A 281 6.90 19.24 4.97
C GLN A 281 6.70 18.52 6.29
N VAL A 282 7.73 18.50 7.11
CA VAL A 282 7.68 17.87 8.44
C VAL A 282 8.21 18.83 9.50
N LYS A 283 7.67 18.73 10.71
CA LYS A 283 8.22 19.34 11.91
C LYS A 283 8.24 18.32 13.03
N ILE A 284 9.17 18.48 13.95
CA ILE A 284 9.16 17.75 15.22
C ILE A 284 8.74 18.76 16.29
N VAL A 285 7.67 18.46 16.99
CA VAL A 285 7.02 19.38 17.95
C VAL A 285 6.91 18.77 19.34
N ASN A 286 6.81 19.62 20.36
CA ASN A 286 6.48 19.25 21.73
C ASN A 286 4.95 19.15 21.93
N ASP A 287 4.51 18.86 23.16
CA ASP A 287 3.08 18.76 23.53
C ASP A 287 2.30 20.09 23.37
N GLN A 288 2.98 21.22 23.19
CA GLN A 288 2.40 22.53 22.92
C GLN A 288 2.42 22.89 21.43
N PHE A 289 2.78 21.94 20.55
CA PHE A 289 2.98 22.11 19.11
C PHE A 289 4.07 23.12 18.71
N GLU A 290 5.01 23.40 19.60
CA GLU A 290 6.18 24.21 19.31
C GLU A 290 7.30 23.35 18.74
N GLU A 291 7.99 23.84 17.71
CA GLU A 291 9.09 23.12 17.08
C GLU A 291 10.26 22.94 18.06
N VAL A 292 10.72 21.70 18.24
CA VAL A 292 11.83 21.40 19.14
C VAL A 292 13.18 21.55 18.44
N PRO A 293 14.26 21.89 19.19
CA PRO A 293 15.61 21.94 18.63
C PRO A 293 16.06 20.62 18.00
N VAL A 294 16.97 20.72 17.02
CA VAL A 294 17.56 19.54 16.38
C VAL A 294 18.28 18.66 17.41
N GLY A 295 17.91 17.39 17.44
CA GLY A 295 18.44 16.38 18.37
C GLY A 295 17.53 16.09 19.55
N GLU A 296 16.47 16.86 19.73
CA GLU A 296 15.45 16.59 20.72
C GLU A 296 14.35 15.67 20.19
N VAL A 297 13.69 14.93 21.10
CA VAL A 297 12.59 14.01 20.77
C VAL A 297 11.27 14.79 20.85
N GLY A 298 10.41 14.58 19.85
CA GLY A 298 9.07 15.15 19.79
C GLY A 298 8.14 14.37 18.89
N GLU A 299 6.94 14.88 18.71
CA GLU A 299 5.95 14.34 17.78
C GLU A 299 6.23 14.84 16.36
N LEU A 300 6.13 13.92 15.38
CA LEU A 300 6.32 14.26 13.96
C LEU A 300 4.99 14.71 13.36
N VAL A 301 4.89 15.97 12.96
CA VAL A 301 3.74 16.52 12.24
C VAL A 301 4.06 16.68 10.77
N VAL A 302 3.07 16.40 9.90
CA VAL A 302 3.24 16.33 8.45
C VAL A 302 2.24 17.24 7.75
N LYS A 303 2.73 18.06 6.80
CA LYS A 303 1.90 18.82 5.86
C LYS A 303 2.30 18.50 4.43
N ALA A 304 1.36 17.92 3.67
CA ALA A 304 1.68 17.45 2.32
C ALA A 304 0.41 17.18 1.48
N PRO A 305 0.51 17.17 0.14
CA PRO A 305 -0.59 16.80 -0.75
C PRO A 305 -1.09 15.36 -0.56
N ASN A 306 -0.27 14.49 -0.02
CA ASN A 306 -0.56 13.07 0.22
C ASN A 306 -1.17 12.78 1.60
N VAL A 307 -1.42 13.78 2.44
CA VAL A 307 -2.14 13.61 3.72
C VAL A 307 -3.61 13.30 3.44
N MET A 308 -4.16 12.33 4.16
CA MET A 308 -5.55 11.88 4.03
C MET A 308 -6.57 13.02 4.20
N LYS A 309 -7.77 12.81 3.69
CA LYS A 309 -8.90 13.72 3.91
C LYS A 309 -9.42 13.66 5.37
N GLY A 310 -9.27 12.52 6.02
CA GLY A 310 -9.69 12.25 7.37
C GLY A 310 -10.03 10.77 7.59
N TYR A 311 -10.41 10.42 8.81
CA TYR A 311 -10.94 9.11 9.13
C TYR A 311 -12.44 9.05 8.84
N PHE A 312 -12.88 7.99 8.18
CA PHE A 312 -14.27 7.75 7.81
C PHE A 312 -15.14 7.56 9.07
N ASN A 313 -16.23 8.33 9.17
CA ASN A 313 -17.17 8.30 10.31
C ASN A 313 -16.51 8.48 11.70
N ARG A 314 -15.44 9.30 11.81
CA ARG A 314 -14.66 9.46 13.04
C ARG A 314 -14.39 10.96 13.31
N GLU A 315 -15.44 11.71 13.65
CA GLU A 315 -15.32 13.18 13.86
C GLU A 315 -14.33 13.54 14.98
N LYS A 316 -14.39 12.81 16.11
CA LYS A 316 -13.49 13.07 17.25
C LYS A 316 -12.03 12.80 16.89
N GLU A 317 -11.74 11.64 16.28
CA GLU A 317 -10.38 11.29 15.86
C GLU A 317 -9.85 12.24 14.79
N ASN A 318 -10.73 12.81 13.95
CA ASN A 318 -10.35 13.82 12.98
C ASN A 318 -9.94 15.14 13.66
N GLN A 319 -10.66 15.56 14.70
CA GLN A 319 -10.28 16.74 15.49
C GLN A 319 -8.94 16.55 16.21
N GLU A 320 -8.60 15.32 16.60
CA GLU A 320 -7.33 14.99 17.26
C GLU A 320 -6.17 14.79 16.26
N ALA A 321 -6.46 14.44 14.99
CA ALA A 321 -5.44 14.12 13.99
C ALA A 321 -4.94 15.32 13.19
N PHE A 322 -5.70 16.41 13.12
CA PHE A 322 -5.37 17.59 12.34
C PHE A 322 -5.22 18.81 13.24
N TYR A 323 -4.18 19.61 12.97
CA TYR A 323 -3.88 20.86 13.64
C TYR A 323 -3.84 22.00 12.62
N ASP A 324 -4.35 23.16 12.98
CA ASP A 324 -4.39 24.36 12.12
C ASP A 324 -3.02 25.03 11.95
#